data_7748da848f300f5a2689a2041b6bf8bf
#
_entry.id   7748da848f300f5a2689a2041b6bf8bf
#
_cell.length_a   1.000
_cell.length_b   1.000
_cell.length_c   1.000
_cell.angle_alpha   90.00
_cell.angle_beta   90.00
_cell.angle_gamma   90.00
#
_symmetry.space_group_name_H-M   'P 1'
#
loop_
_entity.id
_entity.type
_entity.pdbx_description
1 polymer ?
#
loop_
_entity_poly.entity_id
_entity_poly.type
_entity_poly.pdbx_seq_one_letter_code
_entity_poly.pdbx_strand_id
1 'polypeptide(L)'
;MVEQNESITRLYRIGHTEIGITAPLSMKSPRNLEKFRIGQAKRPDDEVIHYQVEMTENLDEIKGNLLGKKTGRVIYRDNLTVFQTSGGECRFINFLGMDWHYAVSSQEGVNQYHVWFVPEVAEMLDQDTVYLAAFSLEKQAIRDHAMILHSAYMCYEDTAVLFSAPSETGKSTQAGLWEKYRGTWTVNGDRSLLIREEDGWYANGWPVCGSSEICNNKSYPVRAI
;
A
#
# COMPACT_ATOMS: atom_id res chain seq x y z
N MET A 1 -11.63 -33.49 -5.54
CA MET A 1 -12.62 -32.42 -5.68
C MET A 1 -11.84 -31.14 -5.53
N VAL A 2 -11.68 -30.37 -6.59
CA VAL A 2 -11.07 -29.05 -6.54
C VAL A 2 -12.11 -28.18 -5.83
N GLU A 3 -11.87 -27.79 -4.58
CA GLU A 3 -12.64 -26.73 -3.95
C GLU A 3 -12.53 -25.54 -4.88
N GLN A 4 -13.64 -25.11 -5.46
CA GLN A 4 -13.72 -23.82 -6.12
C GLN A 4 -13.47 -22.80 -5.03
N ASN A 5 -12.24 -22.26 -4.99
CA ASN A 5 -11.89 -21.18 -4.10
C ASN A 5 -12.75 -19.97 -4.49
N GLU A 6 -13.86 -19.79 -3.79
CA GLU A 6 -14.69 -18.60 -3.94
C GLU A 6 -13.81 -17.39 -3.71
N SER A 7 -13.86 -16.44 -4.63
CA SER A 7 -13.14 -15.16 -4.52
C SER A 7 -14.11 -14.00 -4.31
N ILE A 8 -13.64 -12.95 -3.69
CA ILE A 8 -14.40 -11.74 -3.44
C ILE A 8 -13.59 -10.51 -3.83
N THR A 9 -14.25 -9.56 -4.49
CA THR A 9 -13.65 -8.25 -4.80
C THR A 9 -14.00 -7.24 -3.72
N ARG A 10 -12.98 -6.60 -3.20
CA ARG A 10 -13.10 -5.52 -2.21
C ARG A 10 -12.56 -4.23 -2.80
N LEU A 11 -13.32 -3.14 -2.69
CA LEU A 11 -12.95 -1.84 -3.25
C LEU A 11 -12.43 -0.92 -2.14
N TYR A 12 -11.37 -0.18 -2.45
CA TYR A 12 -10.74 0.76 -1.52
C TYR A 12 -10.45 2.08 -2.24
N ARG A 13 -10.44 3.18 -1.47
CA ARG A 13 -9.99 4.49 -1.95
C ARG A 13 -8.90 5.03 -1.03
N ILE A 14 -7.73 5.30 -1.60
CA ILE A 14 -6.55 5.83 -0.91
C ILE A 14 -6.17 7.13 -1.61
N GLY A 15 -6.50 8.26 -0.98
CA GLY A 15 -6.45 9.55 -1.66
C GLY A 15 -7.41 9.56 -2.87
N HIS A 16 -6.87 9.84 -4.04
CA HIS A 16 -7.62 9.83 -5.31
C HIS A 16 -7.63 8.46 -6.01
N THR A 17 -6.76 7.54 -5.58
CA THR A 17 -6.62 6.22 -6.21
C THR A 17 -7.72 5.29 -5.73
N GLU A 18 -8.47 4.70 -6.65
CA GLU A 18 -9.41 3.61 -6.37
C GLU A 18 -8.80 2.28 -6.82
N ILE A 19 -8.85 1.30 -5.93
CA ILE A 19 -8.33 -0.04 -6.18
C ILE A 19 -9.39 -1.10 -5.89
N GLY A 20 -9.42 -2.13 -6.73
CA GLY A 20 -10.21 -3.35 -6.54
C GLY A 20 -9.27 -4.53 -6.26
N ILE A 21 -9.45 -5.20 -5.15
CA ILE A 21 -8.66 -6.38 -4.77
C ILE A 21 -9.59 -7.59 -4.80
N THR A 22 -9.37 -8.47 -5.77
CA THR A 22 -10.04 -9.77 -5.86
C THR A 22 -9.13 -10.83 -5.25
N ALA A 23 -9.57 -11.45 -4.18
CA ALA A 23 -8.79 -12.43 -3.42
C ALA A 23 -9.65 -13.60 -2.97
N PRO A 24 -9.08 -14.76 -2.60
CA PRO A 24 -9.82 -15.86 -1.99
C PRO A 24 -10.66 -15.38 -0.80
N LEU A 25 -11.87 -15.89 -0.66
CA LEU A 25 -12.78 -15.48 0.43
C LEU A 25 -12.17 -15.71 1.82
N SER A 26 -11.34 -16.74 1.96
CA SER A 26 -10.58 -17.04 3.19
C SER A 26 -9.52 -16.00 3.53
N MET A 27 -9.03 -15.25 2.56
CA MET A 27 -8.03 -14.20 2.77
C MET A 27 -8.69 -12.93 3.28
N LYS A 28 -8.38 -12.56 4.51
CA LYS A 28 -8.86 -11.32 5.13
C LYS A 28 -8.01 -10.15 4.67
N SER A 29 -8.63 -8.99 4.54
CA SER A 29 -7.89 -7.75 4.35
C SER A 29 -7.34 -7.25 5.69
N PRO A 30 -6.15 -6.64 5.71
CA PRO A 30 -5.60 -6.04 6.91
C PRO A 30 -6.53 -4.98 7.53
N ARG A 31 -6.48 -4.89 8.86
CA ARG A 31 -7.36 -4.02 9.64
C ARG A 31 -7.32 -2.54 9.23
N ASN A 32 -6.13 -2.03 8.94
CA ASN A 32 -6.01 -0.61 8.57
C ASN A 32 -6.45 -0.36 7.14
N LEU A 33 -6.22 -1.30 6.22
CA LEU A 33 -6.73 -1.21 4.85
C LEU A 33 -8.26 -1.16 4.84
N GLU A 34 -8.94 -1.92 5.70
CA GLU A 34 -10.41 -1.90 5.80
C GLU A 34 -10.99 -0.51 6.14
N LYS A 35 -10.22 0.38 6.76
CA LYS A 35 -10.64 1.77 7.01
C LYS A 35 -10.76 2.62 5.73
N PHE A 36 -10.18 2.14 4.63
CA PHE A 36 -10.22 2.76 3.30
C PHE A 36 -11.27 2.13 2.38
N ARG A 37 -12.01 1.14 2.88
CA ARG A 37 -13.01 0.42 2.10
C ARG A 37 -14.13 1.32 1.63
N ILE A 38 -14.58 1.13 0.39
CA ILE A 38 -15.73 1.80 -0.22
C ILE A 38 -16.74 0.76 -0.70
N GLY A 39 -18.01 1.12 -0.70
CA GLY A 39 -19.07 0.23 -1.18
C GLY A 39 -19.17 0.19 -2.71
N GLN A 40 -18.75 1.27 -3.38
CA GLN A 40 -18.82 1.42 -4.82
C GLN A 40 -17.70 2.34 -5.31
N ALA A 41 -17.10 2.02 -6.45
CA ALA A 41 -16.19 2.91 -7.15
C ALA A 41 -16.95 4.16 -7.65
N LYS A 42 -16.27 5.30 -7.62
CA LYS A 42 -16.77 6.55 -8.21
C LYS A 42 -16.18 6.79 -9.59
N ARG A 43 -14.99 6.23 -9.84
CA ARG A 43 -14.32 6.29 -11.14
C ARG A 43 -14.91 5.25 -12.10
N PRO A 44 -14.81 5.48 -13.42
CA PRO A 44 -15.04 4.43 -14.42
C PRO A 44 -14.17 3.20 -14.14
N ASP A 45 -14.65 2.01 -14.51
CA ASP A 45 -13.98 0.75 -14.20
C ASP A 45 -12.56 0.64 -14.81
N ASP A 46 -12.34 1.24 -15.96
CA ASP A 46 -11.03 1.32 -16.63
C ASP A 46 -10.02 2.25 -15.92
N GLU A 47 -10.48 3.12 -15.03
CA GLU A 47 -9.64 3.95 -14.17
C GLU A 47 -9.35 3.31 -12.81
N VAL A 48 -10.14 2.32 -12.38
CA VAL A 48 -9.89 1.55 -11.16
C VAL A 48 -8.70 0.61 -11.38
N ILE A 49 -7.84 0.50 -10.38
CA ILE A 49 -6.70 -0.41 -10.44
C ILE A 49 -7.11 -1.76 -9.86
N HIS A 50 -7.08 -2.80 -10.68
CA HIS A 50 -7.50 -4.15 -10.30
C HIS A 50 -6.31 -5.03 -9.95
N TYR A 51 -6.40 -5.68 -8.80
CA TYR A 51 -5.45 -6.69 -8.33
C TYR A 51 -6.15 -8.03 -8.19
N GLN A 52 -5.68 -9.03 -8.93
CA GLN A 52 -6.03 -10.43 -8.72
C GLN A 52 -5.02 -11.03 -7.76
N VAL A 53 -5.48 -11.56 -6.63
CA VAL A 53 -4.62 -12.11 -5.57
C VAL A 53 -4.84 -13.59 -5.43
N GLU A 54 -3.76 -14.36 -5.41
CA GLU A 54 -3.76 -15.81 -5.29
C GLU A 54 -2.69 -16.30 -4.32
N MET A 55 -2.88 -17.49 -3.78
CA MET A 55 -1.84 -18.23 -3.06
C MET A 55 -1.14 -19.21 -4.01
N THR A 56 0.18 -19.32 -3.91
CA THR A 56 0.94 -20.29 -4.72
C THR A 56 2.04 -20.94 -3.89
N GLU A 57 2.23 -22.22 -4.04
CA GLU A 57 3.33 -22.97 -3.42
C GLU A 57 4.63 -22.88 -4.24
N ASN A 58 4.58 -22.34 -5.46
CA ASN A 58 5.69 -22.36 -6.39
C ASN A 58 5.93 -21.01 -7.07
N LEU A 59 6.59 -20.09 -6.34
CA LEU A 59 7.00 -18.79 -6.92
C LEU A 59 8.05 -18.94 -8.01
N ASP A 60 8.87 -20.00 -8.02
CA ASP A 60 9.87 -20.22 -9.06
C ASP A 60 9.21 -20.56 -10.42
N GLU A 61 8.10 -21.28 -10.40
CA GLU A 61 7.30 -21.52 -11.59
C GLU A 61 6.69 -20.21 -12.13
N ILE A 62 6.09 -19.40 -11.24
CA ILE A 62 5.58 -18.07 -11.58
C ILE A 62 6.70 -17.22 -12.18
N LYS A 63 7.87 -17.20 -11.53
CA LYS A 63 9.06 -16.50 -12.02
C LYS A 63 9.47 -17.00 -13.41
N GLY A 64 9.55 -18.30 -13.61
CA GLY A 64 9.87 -18.90 -14.90
C GLY A 64 8.90 -18.48 -16.00
N ASN A 65 7.59 -18.50 -15.72
CA ASN A 65 6.56 -18.08 -16.65
C ASN A 65 6.61 -16.59 -16.99
N LEU A 66 6.85 -15.73 -16.01
CA LEU A 66 6.91 -14.28 -16.20
C LEU A 66 8.22 -13.82 -16.86
N LEU A 67 9.36 -14.42 -16.52
CA LEU A 67 10.69 -14.02 -16.98
C LEU A 67 11.18 -14.79 -18.22
N GLY A 68 10.52 -15.89 -18.60
CA GLY A 68 10.91 -16.72 -19.75
C GLY A 68 10.91 -16.03 -21.12
N LYS A 69 10.45 -14.77 -21.19
CA LYS A 69 10.35 -13.99 -22.45
C LYS A 69 11.00 -12.61 -22.32
N LYS A 70 12.31 -12.55 -22.09
CA LYS A 70 13.13 -11.35 -22.13
C LYS A 70 12.96 -10.38 -20.97
N THR A 71 13.93 -10.36 -20.12
CA THR A 71 14.08 -9.39 -19.03
C THR A 71 14.78 -8.14 -19.56
N GLY A 72 14.17 -7.00 -19.28
CA GLY A 72 14.83 -5.70 -19.35
C GLY A 72 15.67 -5.44 -18.09
N ARG A 73 15.84 -4.19 -17.75
CA ARG A 73 16.64 -3.72 -16.60
C ARG A 73 16.12 -4.32 -15.29
N VAL A 74 17.03 -4.84 -14.49
CA VAL A 74 16.76 -5.33 -13.14
C VAL A 74 17.13 -4.24 -12.14
N ILE A 75 16.25 -4.01 -11.18
CA ILE A 75 16.49 -3.14 -10.02
C ILE A 75 16.54 -4.04 -8.79
N TYR A 76 17.64 -3.97 -8.02
CA TYR A 76 17.78 -4.68 -6.76
C TYR A 76 17.74 -3.70 -5.59
N ARG A 77 17.01 -4.08 -4.55
CA ARG A 77 17.05 -3.50 -3.21
C ARG A 77 17.03 -4.63 -2.20
N ASP A 78 17.34 -4.35 -0.94
CA ASP A 78 17.46 -5.36 0.12
C ASP A 78 16.25 -6.30 0.24
N ASN A 79 15.05 -5.78 -0.04
CA ASN A 79 13.78 -6.51 0.08
C ASN A 79 12.95 -6.53 -1.21
N LEU A 80 13.49 -6.06 -2.33
CA LEU A 80 12.73 -5.91 -3.57
C LEU A 80 13.63 -6.15 -4.78
N THR A 81 13.20 -7.06 -5.65
CA THR A 81 13.79 -7.23 -6.98
C THR A 81 12.74 -6.90 -8.04
N VAL A 82 13.06 -5.99 -8.95
CA VAL A 82 12.14 -5.56 -10.02
C VAL A 82 12.73 -5.91 -11.37
N PHE A 83 11.95 -6.60 -12.19
CA PHE A 83 12.26 -6.89 -13.58
C PHE A 83 11.30 -6.11 -14.47
N GLN A 84 11.83 -5.50 -15.54
CA GLN A 84 11.01 -4.96 -16.61
C GLN A 84 10.74 -6.05 -17.63
N THR A 85 9.48 -6.23 -17.98
CA THR A 85 9.01 -7.15 -19.02
C THR A 85 8.47 -6.36 -20.21
N SER A 86 8.19 -7.03 -21.32
CA SER A 86 7.59 -6.38 -22.50
C SER A 86 6.16 -5.87 -22.25
N GLY A 87 5.46 -6.39 -21.24
CA GLY A 87 4.09 -6.00 -20.89
C GLY A 87 3.98 -5.11 -19.66
N GLY A 88 5.11 -4.80 -19.00
CA GLY A 88 5.08 -4.03 -17.77
C GLY A 88 6.23 -4.35 -16.84
N GLU A 89 5.94 -4.58 -15.58
CA GLU A 89 6.97 -4.87 -14.58
C GLU A 89 6.53 -6.07 -13.71
N CYS A 90 7.53 -6.82 -13.27
CA CYS A 90 7.37 -7.91 -12.33
C CYS A 90 8.24 -7.65 -11.10
N ARG A 91 7.66 -7.77 -9.91
CA ARG A 91 8.32 -7.52 -8.62
C ARG A 91 8.34 -8.79 -7.79
N PHE A 92 9.50 -9.09 -7.20
CA PHE A 92 9.71 -10.15 -6.22
C PHE A 92 10.04 -9.50 -4.89
N ILE A 93 9.29 -9.86 -3.85
CA ILE A 93 9.30 -9.17 -2.57
C ILE A 93 9.68 -10.16 -1.48
N ASN A 94 10.65 -9.80 -0.64
CA ASN A 94 11.04 -10.55 0.55
C ASN A 94 11.05 -9.64 1.79
N PHE A 95 11.01 -10.24 2.96
CA PHE A 95 11.31 -9.52 4.19
C PHE A 95 12.80 -9.25 4.33
N LEU A 96 13.11 -8.19 5.03
CA LEU A 96 14.49 -7.90 5.40
C LEU A 96 15.09 -9.09 6.17
N GLY A 97 16.22 -9.63 5.69
CA GLY A 97 16.89 -10.78 6.31
C GLY A 97 16.34 -12.16 5.91
N MET A 98 15.39 -12.24 4.98
CA MET A 98 14.97 -13.52 4.40
C MET A 98 15.65 -13.76 3.05
N ASP A 99 16.10 -15.00 2.83
CA ASP A 99 16.72 -15.41 1.56
C ASP A 99 15.69 -15.80 0.48
N TRP A 100 14.41 -15.73 0.79
CA TRP A 100 13.31 -16.12 -0.12
C TRP A 100 12.24 -15.05 -0.24
N HIS A 101 11.59 -15.01 -1.39
CA HIS A 101 10.51 -14.09 -1.67
C HIS A 101 9.19 -14.65 -1.14
N TYR A 102 8.36 -13.80 -0.55
CA TYR A 102 7.04 -14.18 -0.05
C TYR A 102 5.92 -13.78 -1.00
N ALA A 103 6.19 -12.86 -1.90
CA ALA A 103 5.23 -12.40 -2.89
C ALA A 103 5.88 -12.06 -4.22
N VAL A 104 5.09 -12.21 -5.27
CA VAL A 104 5.37 -11.72 -6.62
C VAL A 104 4.18 -10.88 -7.05
N SER A 105 4.44 -9.74 -7.69
CA SER A 105 3.41 -9.01 -8.41
C SER A 105 3.84 -8.75 -9.85
N SER A 106 2.89 -8.80 -10.78
CA SER A 106 3.11 -8.51 -12.19
C SER A 106 2.01 -7.61 -12.73
N GLN A 107 2.40 -6.63 -13.54
CA GLN A 107 1.46 -5.83 -14.29
C GLN A 107 1.11 -6.61 -15.58
N GLU A 108 -0.17 -6.89 -15.80
CA GLU A 108 -0.67 -7.67 -16.92
C GLU A 108 -1.31 -6.80 -18.01
N GLY A 109 -1.68 -5.58 -17.67
CA GLY A 109 -2.32 -4.61 -18.58
C GLY A 109 -2.37 -3.23 -17.96
N VAL A 110 -3.12 -2.33 -18.57
CA VAL A 110 -3.38 -1.02 -17.98
C VAL A 110 -4.27 -1.21 -16.76
N ASN A 111 -3.80 -0.76 -15.60
CA ASN A 111 -4.50 -0.88 -14.31
C ASN A 111 -4.86 -2.32 -13.89
N GLN A 112 -4.17 -3.32 -14.42
CA GLN A 112 -4.39 -4.72 -14.08
C GLN A 112 -3.12 -5.35 -13.56
N TYR A 113 -3.22 -6.00 -12.38
CA TYR A 113 -2.10 -6.61 -11.68
C TYR A 113 -2.49 -7.98 -11.15
N HIS A 114 -1.54 -8.91 -11.18
CA HIS A 114 -1.65 -10.19 -10.51
C HIS A 114 -0.65 -10.25 -9.37
N VAL A 115 -1.09 -10.74 -8.21
CA VAL A 115 -0.29 -10.85 -6.98
C VAL A 115 -0.36 -12.28 -6.47
N TRP A 116 0.79 -12.91 -6.26
CA TRP A 116 0.90 -14.23 -5.67
C TRP A 116 1.62 -14.16 -4.33
N PHE A 117 1.03 -14.76 -3.31
CA PHE A 117 1.65 -14.95 -2.01
C PHE A 117 1.95 -16.43 -1.79
N VAL A 118 3.00 -16.73 -1.02
CA VAL A 118 3.27 -18.09 -0.57
C VAL A 118 2.49 -18.41 0.71
N PRO A 119 2.11 -19.69 0.96
CA PRO A 119 1.35 -20.07 2.15
C PRO A 119 2.04 -19.75 3.47
N GLU A 120 3.37 -19.74 3.51
CA GLU A 120 4.16 -19.49 4.71
C GLU A 120 3.94 -18.11 5.32
N VAL A 121 3.48 -17.13 4.52
CA VAL A 121 3.18 -15.77 5.03
C VAL A 121 1.71 -15.57 5.38
N ALA A 122 0.86 -16.58 5.24
CA ALA A 122 -0.58 -16.44 5.40
C ALA A 122 -0.99 -15.80 6.75
N GLU A 123 -0.31 -16.20 7.84
CA GLU A 123 -0.55 -15.66 9.18
C GLU A 123 -0.07 -14.19 9.35
N MET A 124 0.80 -13.72 8.46
CA MET A 124 1.34 -12.36 8.50
C MET A 124 0.60 -11.41 7.55
N LEU A 125 -0.32 -11.90 6.73
CA LEU A 125 -1.07 -11.09 5.77
C LEU A 125 -2.13 -10.19 6.43
N ASP A 126 -2.37 -10.32 7.73
CA ASP A 126 -3.14 -9.37 8.52
C ASP A 126 -2.39 -8.06 8.81
N GLN A 127 -1.05 -8.06 8.64
CA GLN A 127 -0.20 -6.90 8.79
C GLN A 127 -0.21 -6.06 7.51
N ASP A 128 -0.65 -4.81 7.60
CA ASP A 128 -0.75 -3.90 6.45
C ASP A 128 0.56 -3.78 5.66
N THR A 129 1.69 -3.70 6.36
CA THR A 129 3.02 -3.55 5.74
C THR A 129 3.37 -4.75 4.88
N VAL A 130 3.09 -5.96 5.36
CA VAL A 130 3.38 -7.21 4.66
C VAL A 130 2.47 -7.36 3.45
N TYR A 131 1.17 -7.21 3.65
CA TYR A 131 0.17 -7.36 2.60
C TYR A 131 0.36 -6.32 1.50
N LEU A 132 0.43 -5.03 1.87
CA LEU A 132 0.46 -3.94 0.89
C LEU A 132 1.80 -3.76 0.17
N ALA A 133 2.88 -4.35 0.67
CA ALA A 133 4.16 -4.34 -0.05
C ALA A 133 4.06 -4.94 -1.46
N ALA A 134 3.15 -5.91 -1.65
CA ALA A 134 2.94 -6.56 -2.94
C ALA A 134 2.17 -5.70 -3.97
N PHE A 135 1.49 -4.62 -3.55
CA PHE A 135 0.57 -3.87 -4.43
C PHE A 135 1.21 -2.64 -5.09
N SER A 136 2.43 -2.27 -4.70
CA SER A 136 3.13 -1.13 -5.32
C SER A 136 2.33 0.18 -5.27
N LEU A 137 1.63 0.44 -4.16
CA LEU A 137 0.76 1.60 -4.01
C LEU A 137 1.51 2.94 -4.15
N GLU A 138 2.81 2.97 -3.82
CA GLU A 138 3.68 4.12 -4.03
C GLU A 138 3.79 4.51 -5.52
N LYS A 139 3.76 3.52 -6.41
CA LYS A 139 3.77 3.76 -7.86
C LYS A 139 2.46 4.38 -8.32
N GLN A 140 1.35 3.93 -7.76
CA GLN A 140 0.04 4.51 -8.06
C GLN A 140 -0.06 5.94 -7.52
N ALA A 141 0.43 6.19 -6.31
CA ALA A 141 0.50 7.53 -5.75
C ALA A 141 1.26 8.50 -6.67
N ILE A 142 2.44 8.09 -7.20
CA ILE A 142 3.21 8.90 -8.15
C ILE A 142 2.41 9.19 -9.43
N ARG A 143 1.69 8.21 -9.97
CA ARG A 143 0.82 8.42 -11.15
C ARG A 143 -0.28 9.44 -10.89
N ASP A 144 -0.82 9.48 -9.69
CA ASP A 144 -1.84 10.44 -9.25
C ASP A 144 -1.21 11.77 -8.75
N HIS A 145 0.08 12.03 -9.06
CA HIS A 145 0.82 13.22 -8.63
C HIS A 145 0.84 13.43 -7.11
N ALA A 146 0.72 12.35 -6.36
CA ALA A 146 0.77 12.33 -4.91
C ALA A 146 2.15 11.92 -4.40
N MET A 147 2.46 12.28 -3.16
CA MET A 147 3.73 11.97 -2.49
C MET A 147 3.48 11.35 -1.13
N ILE A 148 4.13 10.22 -0.87
CA ILE A 148 4.13 9.60 0.47
C ILE A 148 5.25 10.20 1.28
N LEU A 149 4.89 10.89 2.37
CA LEU A 149 5.84 11.48 3.31
C LEU A 149 5.94 10.63 4.58
N HIS A 150 7.17 10.27 4.99
CA HIS A 150 7.42 9.66 6.29
C HIS A 150 7.26 10.71 7.39
N SER A 151 6.10 10.73 8.04
CA SER A 151 5.72 11.76 9.01
C SER A 151 4.70 11.23 10.02
N ALA A 152 4.75 11.76 11.24
CA ALA A 152 3.60 11.71 12.13
C ALA A 152 2.61 12.79 11.68
N TYR A 153 1.44 12.37 11.24
CA TYR A 153 0.38 13.22 10.72
C TYR A 153 -0.71 13.42 11.77
N MET A 154 -0.88 14.67 12.16
CA MET A 154 -1.87 15.08 13.15
C MET A 154 -2.88 16.07 12.57
N CYS A 155 -4.08 16.04 13.13
CA CYS A 155 -5.10 17.05 12.92
C CYS A 155 -5.06 18.10 14.07
N TYR A 156 -4.99 19.37 13.71
CA TYR A 156 -5.09 20.50 14.59
C TYR A 156 -6.01 21.57 13.98
N GLU A 157 -7.13 21.87 14.63
CA GLU A 157 -8.12 22.85 14.15
C GLU A 157 -8.51 22.60 12.67
N ASP A 158 -8.88 21.36 12.35
CA ASP A 158 -9.23 20.90 11.00
C ASP A 158 -8.16 21.14 9.93
N THR A 159 -6.91 21.24 10.34
CA THR A 159 -5.74 21.32 9.45
C THR A 159 -4.71 20.24 9.78
N ALA A 160 -3.88 19.89 8.80
CA ALA A 160 -2.80 18.92 8.97
C ALA A 160 -1.52 19.57 9.45
N VAL A 161 -0.96 19.04 10.54
CA VAL A 161 0.41 19.31 10.99
C VAL A 161 1.21 18.02 10.89
N LEU A 162 2.36 18.08 10.19
CA LEU A 162 3.18 16.91 9.89
C LEU A 162 4.56 17.04 10.53
N PHE A 163 4.95 16.08 11.35
CA PHE A 163 6.32 15.98 11.85
C PHE A 163 7.11 15.00 10.99
N SER A 164 7.98 15.53 10.13
CA SER A 164 8.84 14.73 9.26
C SER A 164 10.29 14.83 9.68
N ALA A 165 10.93 13.69 9.85
CA ALA A 165 12.35 13.58 10.20
C ALA A 165 12.79 12.11 10.00
N PRO A 166 14.10 11.78 10.02
CA PRO A 166 14.59 10.43 10.04
C PRO A 166 13.96 9.58 11.15
N SER A 167 14.06 8.25 11.03
CA SER A 167 13.60 7.33 12.09
C SER A 167 14.29 7.67 13.43
N GLU A 168 13.57 7.41 14.54
CA GLU A 168 14.07 7.57 15.91
C GLU A 168 14.41 9.02 16.35
N THR A 169 14.02 10.03 15.58
CA THR A 169 14.27 11.45 15.91
C THR A 169 13.19 12.10 16.77
N GLY A 170 12.18 11.34 17.21
CA GLY A 170 11.15 11.83 18.12
C GLY A 170 9.86 12.35 17.48
N LYS A 171 9.56 12.01 16.21
CA LYS A 171 8.29 12.39 15.55
C LYS A 171 7.06 12.00 16.39
N SER A 172 6.99 10.73 16.81
CA SER A 172 5.87 10.22 17.65
C SER A 172 5.85 10.88 19.03
N THR A 173 7.02 11.24 19.59
CA THR A 173 7.11 11.99 20.85
C THR A 173 6.51 13.37 20.69
N GLN A 174 6.83 14.09 19.60
CA GLN A 174 6.25 15.40 19.32
C GLN A 174 4.74 15.29 19.11
N ALA A 175 4.26 14.30 18.36
CA ALA A 175 2.84 14.08 18.18
C ALA A 175 2.13 13.88 19.54
N GLY A 176 2.66 13.03 20.43
CA GLY A 176 2.11 12.84 21.77
C GLY A 176 2.13 14.10 22.66
N LEU A 177 3.15 14.94 22.54
CA LEU A 177 3.18 16.24 23.25
C LEU A 177 2.08 17.19 22.73
N TRP A 178 1.87 17.22 21.43
CA TRP A 178 0.82 18.04 20.84
C TRP A 178 -0.59 17.54 21.22
N GLU A 179 -0.81 16.22 21.22
CA GLU A 179 -2.06 15.64 21.74
C GLU A 179 -2.31 16.09 23.16
N LYS A 180 -1.30 15.99 24.04
CA LYS A 180 -1.41 16.31 25.45
C LYS A 180 -1.65 17.80 25.73
N TYR A 181 -0.99 18.70 24.99
CA TYR A 181 -0.94 20.12 25.32
C TYR A 181 -1.69 21.03 24.35
N ARG A 182 -2.05 20.55 23.17
CA ARG A 182 -2.70 21.33 22.11
C ARG A 182 -4.03 20.76 21.65
N GLY A 183 -4.44 19.60 22.19
CA GLY A 183 -5.70 18.97 21.81
C GLY A 183 -5.74 18.47 20.36
N THR A 184 -4.57 18.15 19.77
CA THR A 184 -4.51 17.47 18.47
C THR A 184 -4.86 16.00 18.61
N TRP A 185 -5.06 15.34 17.50
CA TRP A 185 -5.13 13.88 17.44
C TRP A 185 -4.36 13.35 16.23
N THR A 186 -3.80 12.16 16.37
CA THR A 186 -2.98 11.55 15.33
C THR A 186 -3.85 10.87 14.28
N VAL A 187 -3.72 11.30 13.03
CA VAL A 187 -4.38 10.67 11.87
C VAL A 187 -3.59 9.43 11.43
N ASN A 188 -2.26 9.57 11.30
CA ASN A 188 -1.36 8.46 11.00
C ASN A 188 0.00 8.70 11.69
N GLY A 189 0.51 7.68 12.36
CA GLY A 189 1.73 7.82 13.17
C GLY A 189 3.04 7.68 12.41
N ASP A 190 3.00 7.31 11.12
CA ASP A 190 4.22 6.99 10.35
C ASP A 190 4.25 7.62 8.95
N ARG A 191 3.11 7.71 8.27
CA ARG A 191 3.04 8.16 6.87
C ARG A 191 1.83 9.02 6.59
N SER A 192 2.00 9.97 5.67
CA SER A 192 0.92 10.76 5.09
C SER A 192 1.02 10.75 3.57
N LEU A 193 -0.13 10.72 2.90
CA LEU A 193 -0.22 10.87 1.46
C LEU A 193 -0.52 12.34 1.15
N LEU A 194 0.45 13.06 0.59
CA LEU A 194 0.30 14.45 0.20
C LEU A 194 -0.22 14.53 -1.23
N ILE A 195 -1.30 15.28 -1.41
CA ILE A 195 -1.92 15.52 -2.71
C ILE A 195 -2.05 17.03 -2.91
N ARG A 196 -1.72 17.49 -4.11
CA ARG A 196 -1.94 18.88 -4.51
C ARG A 196 -3.34 19.03 -5.08
N GLU A 197 -4.16 19.83 -4.41
CA GLU A 197 -5.48 20.25 -4.88
C GLU A 197 -5.43 21.66 -5.47
N GLU A 198 -6.54 22.15 -5.99
CA GLU A 198 -6.64 23.50 -6.57
C GLU A 198 -6.34 24.60 -5.56
N ASP A 199 -6.81 24.43 -4.33
CA ASP A 199 -6.70 25.41 -3.23
C ASP A 199 -5.47 25.19 -2.32
N GLY A 200 -4.69 24.12 -2.51
CA GLY A 200 -3.50 23.88 -1.69
C GLY A 200 -3.06 22.42 -1.60
N TRP A 201 -2.21 22.16 -0.64
CA TRP A 201 -1.77 20.82 -0.31
C TRP A 201 -2.67 20.20 0.75
N TYR A 202 -3.03 18.94 0.54
CA TYR A 202 -3.78 18.13 1.50
C TYR A 202 -2.95 16.94 1.96
N ALA A 203 -3.00 16.65 3.26
CA ALA A 203 -2.50 15.41 3.81
C ALA A 203 -3.66 14.44 3.96
N ASN A 204 -3.50 13.27 3.39
CA ASN A 204 -4.47 12.18 3.43
C ASN A 204 -3.91 11.02 4.26
N GLY A 205 -4.80 10.22 4.85
CA GLY A 205 -4.43 8.98 5.49
C GLY A 205 -3.76 8.00 4.51
N TRP A 206 -2.94 7.12 5.08
CA TRP A 206 -2.26 6.05 4.37
C TRP A 206 -2.48 4.74 5.12
N PRO A 207 -2.78 3.60 4.47
CA PRO A 207 -3.14 2.37 5.18
C PRO A 207 -1.99 1.69 5.93
N VAL A 208 -0.77 2.18 5.81
CA VAL A 208 0.40 1.70 6.59
C VAL A 208 0.77 2.75 7.63
N CYS A 209 0.97 2.34 8.89
CA CYS A 209 1.18 3.25 10.03
C CYS A 209 2.38 2.89 10.93
N GLY A 210 3.23 1.98 10.49
CA GLY A 210 4.41 1.56 11.26
C GLY A 210 4.05 1.04 12.66
N SER A 211 4.98 1.18 13.60
CA SER A 211 4.82 0.69 14.98
C SER A 211 3.82 1.48 15.84
N SER A 212 3.34 2.61 15.36
CA SER A 212 2.34 3.41 16.09
C SER A 212 0.95 2.76 16.12
N GLU A 213 0.66 1.88 15.14
CA GLU A 213 -0.64 1.27 14.89
C GLU A 213 -1.80 2.27 14.69
N ILE A 214 -1.49 3.58 14.63
CA ILE A 214 -2.47 4.64 14.41
C ILE A 214 -2.60 4.91 12.92
N CYS A 215 -3.78 4.61 12.39
CA CYS A 215 -4.12 4.83 10.99
C CYS A 215 -5.60 5.22 10.87
N ASN A 216 -5.88 6.33 10.20
CA ASN A 216 -7.23 6.79 9.92
C ASN A 216 -7.33 7.29 8.48
N ASN A 217 -8.47 7.04 7.83
CA ASN A 217 -8.77 7.55 6.50
C ASN A 217 -9.39 8.94 6.61
N LYS A 218 -8.56 9.96 6.78
CA LYS A 218 -8.95 11.37 6.89
C LYS A 218 -8.04 12.24 6.02
N SER A 219 -8.60 13.36 5.54
CA SER A 219 -7.93 14.34 4.72
C SER A 219 -8.09 15.73 5.33
N TYR A 220 -7.00 16.47 5.43
CA TYR A 220 -6.99 17.85 5.91
C TYR A 220 -6.01 18.73 5.12
N PRO A 221 -6.33 20.01 4.90
CA PRO A 221 -5.40 20.95 4.28
C PRO A 221 -4.12 21.08 5.12
N VAL A 222 -2.97 21.09 4.47
CA VAL A 222 -1.66 21.16 5.14
C VAL A 222 -1.42 22.57 5.65
N ARG A 223 -1.24 22.70 6.97
CA ARG A 223 -0.88 23.94 7.66
C ARG A 223 0.62 24.08 7.85
N ALA A 224 1.29 22.97 8.18
CA ALA A 224 2.73 22.95 8.45
C ALA A 224 3.35 21.57 8.26
N ILE A 225 4.62 21.54 7.88
CA ILE A 225 5.49 20.37 7.85
C ILE A 225 6.75 20.70 8.65
#